data_7c8c5e22cc6e6a25d4e9f44301e071dc
#
_entry.id   7c8c5e22cc6e6a25d4e9f44301e071dc
#
_cell.length_a   1.000
_cell.length_b   1.000
_cell.length_c   1.000
_cell.angle_alpha   90.00
_cell.angle_beta   90.00
_cell.angle_gamma   90.00
#
_symmetry.space_group_name_H-M   'P 1'
#
loop_
_entity.id
_entity.type
_entity.pdbx_description
1 polymer ?
#
loop_
_entity_poly.entity_id
_entity_poly.type
_entity_poly.pdbx_seq_one_letter_code
_entity_poly.pdbx_strand_id
1 'polypeptide(L)'
;MRHPWWRRAIFVVLIAICLLFSLFPKEYRAASTLTPSDPSSLGLSGALGQLGALNTVFGNQTAVEVALKIGRSVRTRELVIKRMNLVERMGFANRIEASRWLEREVEISSLRGGIIQVECVNGDAELASALVATFTEALRSQLATIAVRQTRYKRDILLELVSDANKALAIAQSNYNDFRLKTRYSDPSFAIGAIGQRIPVLQAAIKAKEVELNAARQFATDDNISTRQIIAQIDALKVQLSQLQGSDPKADNSIGRVVRQSTEAERLERELTLAKSLYYNYRRFLEGTSVEDLTSAANIRVLENPFLDTDRQYRMIPLMLALLLALLA
;
A
#
# COMPACT_ATOMS: atom_id res chain seq x y z
N MET A 1 -24.80 59.39 43.58
CA MET A 1 -25.65 59.98 42.57
C MET A 1 -27.10 60.04 43.11
N ARG A 2 -27.56 61.21 43.46
CA ARG A 2 -28.83 61.41 44.23
C ARG A 2 -30.09 61.53 43.37
N HIS A 3 -30.02 61.52 42.04
CA HIS A 3 -31.18 61.63 41.17
C HIS A 3 -31.42 60.34 40.37
N PRO A 4 -32.53 59.66 40.53
CA PRO A 4 -32.86 58.40 39.84
C PRO A 4 -32.96 58.57 38.30
N TRP A 5 -33.22 59.77 37.82
CA TRP A 5 -33.31 60.10 36.39
C TRP A 5 -31.96 60.02 35.68
N TRP A 6 -30.90 60.49 36.32
CA TRP A 6 -29.55 60.40 35.78
C TRP A 6 -29.06 58.97 35.66
N ARG A 7 -29.41 58.12 36.62
CA ARG A 7 -29.08 56.67 36.58
C ARG A 7 -29.74 56.01 35.36
N ARG A 8 -31.05 56.25 35.18
CA ARG A 8 -31.77 55.71 34.02
C ARG A 8 -31.22 56.20 32.70
N ALA A 9 -30.88 57.46 32.56
CA ALA A 9 -30.29 58.04 31.36
C ALA A 9 -28.91 57.36 31.02
N ILE A 10 -28.07 57.09 32.04
CA ILE A 10 -26.79 56.41 31.84
C ILE A 10 -27.03 54.96 31.35
N PHE A 11 -27.98 54.22 31.92
CA PHE A 11 -28.30 52.86 31.48
C PHE A 11 -28.84 52.84 30.07
N VAL A 12 -29.70 53.75 29.66
CA VAL A 12 -30.25 53.88 28.31
C VAL A 12 -29.13 54.16 27.31
N VAL A 13 -28.19 55.04 27.63
CA VAL A 13 -27.07 55.32 26.76
C VAL A 13 -26.11 54.10 26.65
N LEU A 14 -25.84 53.38 27.73
CA LEU A 14 -25.05 52.16 27.70
C LEU A 14 -25.74 51.06 26.89
N ILE A 15 -27.03 50.86 27.05
CA ILE A 15 -27.82 49.91 26.24
C ILE A 15 -27.80 50.30 24.77
N ALA A 16 -27.96 51.58 24.45
CA ALA A 16 -27.90 52.08 23.07
C ALA A 16 -26.53 51.84 22.44
N ILE A 17 -25.45 52.05 23.19
CA ILE A 17 -24.07 51.76 22.74
C ILE A 17 -23.87 50.24 22.51
N CYS A 18 -24.35 49.40 23.43
CA CYS A 18 -24.24 47.94 23.27
C CYS A 18 -25.06 47.44 22.08
N LEU A 19 -26.29 47.97 21.86
CA LEU A 19 -27.10 47.66 20.69
C LEU A 19 -26.44 48.14 19.39
N LEU A 20 -25.80 49.29 19.40
CA LEU A 20 -25.09 49.81 18.24
C LEU A 20 -23.89 48.92 17.89
N PHE A 21 -23.14 48.44 18.88
CA PHE A 21 -22.05 47.46 18.67
C PHE A 21 -22.56 46.07 18.24
N SER A 22 -23.80 45.69 18.61
CA SER A 22 -24.39 44.42 18.20
C SER A 22 -25.00 44.46 16.80
N LEU A 23 -25.58 45.61 16.38
CA LEU A 23 -26.28 45.77 15.11
C LEU A 23 -25.39 46.07 13.92
N PHE A 24 -24.12 46.47 14.16
CA PHE A 24 -23.12 46.70 13.09
C PHE A 24 -22.09 45.55 13.09
N PRO A 25 -22.39 44.45 12.40
CA PRO A 25 -21.43 43.38 12.22
C PRO A 25 -20.32 43.88 11.32
N LYS A 26 -19.08 43.71 11.74
CA LYS A 26 -17.89 44.09 10.99
C LYS A 26 -17.12 42.87 10.45
N GLU A 27 -17.73 41.69 10.44
CA GLU A 27 -16.98 40.49 10.11
C GLU A 27 -17.75 39.70 9.03
N TYR A 28 -17.03 39.39 7.95
CA TYR A 28 -17.48 38.55 6.84
C TYR A 28 -16.85 37.18 6.98
N ARG A 29 -17.66 36.13 6.82
CA ARG A 29 -17.20 34.75 6.85
C ARG A 29 -17.03 34.25 5.43
N ALA A 30 -15.81 33.83 5.08
CA ALA A 30 -15.54 33.11 3.84
C ALA A 30 -15.20 31.66 4.18
N ALA A 31 -15.69 30.71 3.40
CA ALA A 31 -15.41 29.30 3.57
C ALA A 31 -15.22 28.58 2.24
N SER A 32 -14.46 27.50 2.26
CA SER A 32 -14.28 26.58 1.15
C SER A 32 -14.11 25.18 1.68
N THR A 33 -14.64 24.19 0.96
CA THR A 33 -14.54 22.80 1.35
C THR A 33 -13.79 21.97 0.31
N LEU A 34 -12.97 21.06 0.79
CA LEU A 34 -12.22 20.13 -0.05
C LEU A 34 -12.22 18.74 0.56
N THR A 35 -12.11 17.72 -0.28
CA THR A 35 -12.00 16.34 0.18
C THR A 35 -10.86 15.64 -0.54
N PRO A 36 -10.03 14.84 0.15
CA PRO A 36 -9.17 13.88 -0.49
C PRO A 36 -10.06 12.79 -1.10
N SER A 37 -10.05 12.66 -2.43
CA SER A 37 -10.92 11.73 -3.15
C SER A 37 -10.49 10.28 -3.05
N ASP A 38 -9.25 10.01 -2.66
CA ASP A 38 -8.76 8.65 -2.47
C ASP A 38 -7.73 8.60 -1.33
N PRO A 39 -8.06 7.93 -0.20
CA PRO A 39 -7.10 7.73 0.90
C PRO A 39 -5.89 6.89 0.49
N SER A 40 -6.03 6.06 -0.54
CA SER A 40 -4.94 5.21 -1.04
C SER A 40 -3.83 6.01 -1.70
N SER A 41 -4.16 7.17 -2.27
CA SER A 41 -3.20 8.08 -2.89
C SER A 41 -2.24 8.73 -1.89
N LEU A 42 -2.59 8.79 -0.62
CA LEU A 42 -1.72 9.27 0.46
C LEU A 42 -0.76 8.20 1.00
N GLY A 43 -0.67 7.05 0.35
CA GLY A 43 0.51 6.19 0.44
C GLY A 43 0.50 5.04 1.45
N LEU A 44 -0.55 4.82 2.21
CA LEU A 44 -0.58 3.78 3.26
C LEU A 44 -1.26 2.46 2.87
N SER A 45 -2.04 2.43 1.78
CA SER A 45 -2.91 1.30 1.46
C SER A 45 -2.33 0.27 0.47
N GLY A 46 -1.24 0.59 -0.24
CA GLY A 46 -0.73 -0.29 -1.31
C GLY A 46 -0.08 -1.59 -0.83
N ALA A 47 0.55 -1.60 0.33
CA ALA A 47 1.24 -2.79 0.87
C ALA A 47 0.34 -3.65 1.78
N LEU A 48 -0.76 -3.09 2.31
CA LEU A 48 -1.67 -3.74 3.23
C LEU A 48 -3.03 -4.10 2.59
N GLY A 49 -3.18 -3.89 1.29
CA GLY A 49 -4.43 -4.10 0.55
C GLY A 49 -4.96 -5.54 0.57
N GLN A 50 -4.16 -6.52 0.94
CA GLN A 50 -4.62 -7.90 1.16
C GLN A 50 -5.25 -8.15 2.54
N LEU A 51 -5.09 -7.22 3.49
CA LEU A 51 -5.78 -7.22 4.77
C LEU A 51 -7.01 -6.28 4.75
N GLY A 52 -7.59 -6.09 3.58
CA GLY A 52 -8.55 -5.07 3.13
C GLY A 52 -9.77 -4.76 4.00
N ALA A 53 -10.10 -5.54 5.01
CA ALA A 53 -11.28 -5.28 5.84
C ALA A 53 -11.05 -4.22 6.94
N LEU A 54 -9.79 -4.02 7.39
CA LEU A 54 -9.47 -3.04 8.44
C LEU A 54 -9.11 -1.66 7.89
N ASN A 55 -8.72 -1.58 6.62
CA ASN A 55 -8.23 -0.34 6.00
C ASN A 55 -9.35 0.65 5.63
N THR A 56 -10.57 0.17 5.43
CA THR A 56 -11.72 1.02 5.08
C THR A 56 -12.23 1.88 6.24
N VAL A 57 -12.03 1.44 7.48
CA VAL A 57 -12.50 2.17 8.67
C VAL A 57 -11.50 3.23 9.15
N PHE A 58 -10.19 2.93 9.09
CA PHE A 58 -9.14 3.83 9.60
C PHE A 58 -8.45 4.66 8.52
N GLY A 59 -8.48 4.23 7.26
CA GLY A 59 -7.77 4.89 6.17
C GLY A 59 -8.23 6.32 5.89
N ASN A 60 -9.52 6.58 5.96
CA ASN A 60 -10.09 7.90 5.69
C ASN A 60 -9.76 8.92 6.80
N GLN A 61 -9.78 8.50 8.06
CA GLN A 61 -9.46 9.39 9.19
C GLN A 61 -8.00 9.81 9.16
N THR A 62 -7.09 8.88 8.87
CA THR A 62 -5.65 9.17 8.79
C THR A 62 -5.33 10.15 7.65
N ALA A 63 -5.97 10.01 6.50
CA ALA A 63 -5.78 10.91 5.36
C ALA A 63 -6.22 12.35 5.67
N VAL A 64 -7.36 12.49 6.33
CA VAL A 64 -7.88 13.80 6.77
C VAL A 64 -6.99 14.44 7.81
N GLU A 65 -6.54 13.68 8.82
CA GLU A 65 -5.62 14.17 9.84
C GLU A 65 -4.28 14.66 9.25
N VAL A 66 -3.71 13.91 8.31
CA VAL A 66 -2.51 14.31 7.58
C VAL A 66 -2.75 15.60 6.80
N ALA A 67 -3.88 15.70 6.09
CA ALA A 67 -4.23 16.88 5.33
C ALA A 67 -4.46 18.11 6.24
N LEU A 68 -5.10 17.95 7.41
CA LEU A 68 -5.23 18.99 8.42
C LEU A 68 -3.86 19.46 8.93
N LYS A 69 -2.96 18.51 9.22
CA LYS A 69 -1.62 18.83 9.68
C LYS A 69 -0.80 19.58 8.64
N ILE A 70 -0.93 19.21 7.37
CA ILE A 70 -0.32 19.92 6.25
C ILE A 70 -0.93 21.31 6.09
N GLY A 71 -2.25 21.44 6.16
CA GLY A 71 -2.94 22.73 6.11
C GLY A 71 -2.45 23.68 7.19
N ARG A 72 -2.36 23.21 8.42
CA ARG A 72 -1.89 24.00 9.57
C ARG A 72 -0.36 24.21 9.61
N SER A 73 0.38 23.65 8.63
CA SER A 73 1.85 23.75 8.62
C SER A 73 2.33 25.16 8.27
N VAL A 74 3.51 25.49 8.80
CA VAL A 74 4.22 26.75 8.48
C VAL A 74 4.44 26.88 6.96
N ARG A 75 4.74 25.75 6.29
CA ARG A 75 5.00 25.75 4.83
C ARG A 75 3.79 26.16 4.00
N THR A 76 2.59 25.72 4.39
CA THR A 76 1.36 26.15 3.71
C THR A 76 1.12 27.64 3.93
N ARG A 77 1.30 28.13 5.15
CA ARG A 77 1.20 29.56 5.47
C ARG A 77 2.22 30.39 4.68
N GLU A 78 3.47 29.95 4.58
CA GLU A 78 4.50 30.62 3.77
C GLU A 78 4.14 30.73 2.30
N LEU A 79 3.51 29.68 1.72
CA LEU A 79 3.03 29.75 0.35
C LEU A 79 1.92 30.80 0.17
N VAL A 80 0.99 30.87 1.11
CA VAL A 80 -0.07 31.89 1.10
C VAL A 80 0.53 33.29 1.23
N ILE A 81 1.43 33.51 2.20
CA ILE A 81 2.12 34.78 2.41
C ILE A 81 2.82 35.22 1.12
N LYS A 82 3.52 34.31 0.46
CA LYS A 82 4.24 34.60 -0.79
C LYS A 82 3.29 34.89 -1.95
N ARG A 83 2.22 34.10 -2.13
CA ARG A 83 1.28 34.26 -3.25
C ARG A 83 0.49 35.56 -3.17
N MET A 84 0.10 35.96 -1.96
CA MET A 84 -0.69 37.17 -1.72
C MET A 84 0.17 38.40 -1.42
N ASN A 85 1.50 38.23 -1.33
CA ASN A 85 2.44 39.27 -0.90
C ASN A 85 2.02 39.97 0.40
N LEU A 86 1.56 39.15 1.41
CA LEU A 86 0.90 39.64 2.63
C LEU A 86 1.79 40.56 3.46
N VAL A 87 3.12 40.35 3.46
CA VAL A 87 4.05 41.18 4.23
C VAL A 87 3.96 42.63 3.79
N GLU A 88 4.01 42.89 2.47
CA GLU A 88 3.95 44.24 1.94
C GLU A 88 2.51 44.79 1.96
N ARG A 89 1.52 43.97 1.59
CA ARG A 89 0.12 44.37 1.50
C ARG A 89 -0.45 44.79 2.85
N MET A 90 -0.08 44.08 3.94
CA MET A 90 -0.61 44.34 5.28
C MET A 90 0.38 45.08 6.19
N GLY A 91 1.60 45.38 5.70
CA GLY A 91 2.61 46.11 6.44
C GLY A 91 3.23 45.37 7.61
N PHE A 92 3.29 44.01 7.54
CA PHE A 92 3.95 43.22 8.57
C PHE A 92 5.45 43.43 8.60
N ALA A 93 6.07 43.46 9.80
CA ALA A 93 7.51 43.65 9.95
C ALA A 93 8.32 42.49 9.35
N ASN A 94 7.77 41.28 9.37
CA ASN A 94 8.43 40.08 8.84
C ASN A 94 7.45 38.96 8.53
N ARG A 95 7.95 37.91 7.86
CA ARG A 95 7.16 36.72 7.48
C ARG A 95 6.62 35.93 8.70
N ILE A 96 7.32 35.97 9.82
CA ILE A 96 6.91 35.25 11.04
C ILE A 96 5.65 35.89 11.61
N GLU A 97 5.60 37.20 11.63
CA GLU A 97 4.42 37.97 12.06
C GLU A 97 3.22 37.67 11.17
N ALA A 98 3.40 37.75 9.86
CA ALA A 98 2.38 37.36 8.89
C ALA A 98 1.89 35.92 9.06
N SER A 99 2.80 34.95 9.36
CA SER A 99 2.44 33.56 9.61
C SER A 99 1.62 33.37 10.87
N ARG A 100 1.97 34.09 11.97
CA ARG A 100 1.20 34.06 13.22
C ARG A 100 -0.17 34.72 13.06
N TRP A 101 -0.25 35.76 12.24
CA TRP A 101 -1.52 36.40 11.94
C TRP A 101 -2.42 35.43 11.16
N LEU A 102 -1.92 34.80 10.06
CA LEU A 102 -2.66 33.78 9.31
C LEU A 102 -3.15 32.61 10.15
N GLU A 103 -2.35 32.18 11.16
CA GLU A 103 -2.73 31.11 12.08
C GLU A 103 -3.97 31.43 12.93
N ARG A 104 -4.20 32.71 13.18
CA ARG A 104 -5.36 33.19 13.95
C ARG A 104 -6.56 33.52 13.09
N GLU A 105 -6.32 33.99 11.85
CA GLU A 105 -7.39 34.41 10.93
C GLU A 105 -7.98 33.25 10.14
N VAL A 106 -7.20 32.22 9.83
CA VAL A 106 -7.67 31.10 9.01
C VAL A 106 -7.78 29.83 9.85
N GLU A 107 -8.99 29.36 10.03
CA GLU A 107 -9.28 28.10 10.68
C GLU A 107 -9.37 26.96 9.65
N ILE A 108 -8.73 25.83 9.97
CA ILE A 108 -8.81 24.61 9.16
C ILE A 108 -9.35 23.51 10.05
N SER A 109 -10.52 23.00 9.70
CA SER A 109 -11.25 22.00 10.48
C SER A 109 -11.66 20.83 9.61
N SER A 110 -12.03 19.70 10.24
CA SER A 110 -12.64 18.57 9.55
C SER A 110 -14.13 18.50 9.86
N LEU A 111 -14.93 18.36 8.82
CA LEU A 111 -16.34 18.06 8.92
C LEU A 111 -16.57 16.54 8.87
N ARG A 112 -17.80 16.12 9.22
CA ARG A 112 -18.22 14.71 9.08
C ARG A 112 -18.08 14.26 7.63
N GLY A 113 -17.66 13.00 7.42
CA GLY A 113 -17.49 12.44 6.06
C GLY A 113 -16.12 12.68 5.43
N GLY A 114 -15.13 13.18 6.20
CA GLY A 114 -13.77 13.36 5.68
C GLY A 114 -13.56 14.63 4.87
N ILE A 115 -14.47 15.59 5.02
CA ILE A 115 -14.41 16.89 4.36
C ILE A 115 -13.54 17.83 5.20
N ILE A 116 -12.65 18.57 4.54
CA ILE A 116 -11.81 19.59 5.15
C ILE A 116 -12.40 20.95 4.80
N GLN A 117 -12.61 21.77 5.80
CA GLN A 117 -13.08 23.15 5.65
C GLN A 117 -11.95 24.12 5.95
N VAL A 118 -11.77 25.08 5.07
CA VAL A 118 -10.92 26.25 5.26
C VAL A 118 -11.83 27.43 5.43
N GLU A 119 -11.71 28.14 6.55
CA GLU A 119 -12.59 29.22 6.93
C GLU A 119 -11.77 30.43 7.37
N CYS A 120 -12.24 31.63 7.01
CA CYS A 120 -11.65 32.88 7.45
C CYS A 120 -12.79 33.87 7.83
N VAL A 121 -12.65 34.51 8.97
CA VAL A 121 -13.55 35.56 9.43
C VAL A 121 -12.77 36.87 9.49
N ASN A 122 -13.11 37.84 8.67
CA ASN A 122 -12.38 39.10 8.58
C ASN A 122 -13.34 40.29 8.35
N GLY A 123 -12.91 41.50 8.74
CA GLY A 123 -13.68 42.74 8.49
C GLY A 123 -13.73 43.18 7.03
N ASP A 124 -12.83 42.65 6.19
CA ASP A 124 -12.81 42.88 4.76
C ASP A 124 -13.25 41.60 4.03
N ALA A 125 -14.38 41.69 3.34
CA ALA A 125 -15.00 40.59 2.60
C ALA A 125 -14.11 40.08 1.44
N GLU A 126 -13.47 41.01 0.73
CA GLU A 126 -12.61 40.68 -0.39
C GLU A 126 -11.34 39.99 0.09
N LEU A 127 -10.74 40.47 1.18
CA LEU A 127 -9.58 39.84 1.80
C LEU A 127 -9.90 38.45 2.33
N ALA A 128 -11.05 38.27 3.02
CA ALA A 128 -11.48 36.97 3.53
C ALA A 128 -11.64 35.94 2.41
N SER A 129 -12.34 36.30 1.34
CA SER A 129 -12.52 35.45 0.16
C SER A 129 -11.19 35.10 -0.52
N ALA A 130 -10.32 36.10 -0.72
CA ALA A 130 -9.01 35.90 -1.34
C ALA A 130 -8.09 35.02 -0.47
N LEU A 131 -8.13 35.17 0.85
CA LEU A 131 -7.37 34.31 1.79
C LEU A 131 -7.82 32.87 1.70
N VAL A 132 -9.12 32.60 1.77
CA VAL A 132 -9.67 31.24 1.70
C VAL A 132 -9.34 30.60 0.35
N ALA A 133 -9.50 31.34 -0.76
CA ALA A 133 -9.16 30.87 -2.10
C ALA A 133 -7.68 30.48 -2.20
N THR A 134 -6.80 31.39 -1.78
CA THR A 134 -5.36 31.18 -1.86
C THR A 134 -4.90 30.06 -0.94
N PHE A 135 -5.50 29.95 0.26
CA PHE A 135 -5.20 28.90 1.23
C PHE A 135 -5.63 27.53 0.75
N THR A 136 -6.84 27.43 0.19
CA THR A 136 -7.37 26.19 -0.41
C THR A 136 -6.47 25.71 -1.54
N GLU A 137 -6.05 26.62 -2.43
CA GLU A 137 -5.15 26.27 -3.52
C GLU A 137 -3.73 25.93 -3.03
N ALA A 138 -3.22 26.60 -2.00
CA ALA A 138 -1.94 26.26 -1.39
C ALA A 138 -1.98 24.87 -0.75
N LEU A 139 -3.05 24.55 -0.02
CA LEU A 139 -3.26 23.24 0.58
C LEU A 139 -3.37 22.15 -0.49
N ARG A 140 -4.18 22.37 -1.53
CA ARG A 140 -4.31 21.45 -2.67
C ARG A 140 -2.95 21.18 -3.33
N SER A 141 -2.18 22.23 -3.60
CA SER A 141 -0.85 22.14 -4.22
C SER A 141 0.16 21.38 -3.35
N GLN A 142 0.13 21.59 -2.02
CA GLN A 142 1.01 20.85 -1.09
C GLN A 142 0.66 19.38 -1.02
N LEU A 143 -0.62 19.05 -0.91
CA LEU A 143 -1.09 17.67 -0.89
C LEU A 143 -0.74 16.94 -2.21
N ALA A 144 -0.98 17.59 -3.35
CA ALA A 144 -0.60 17.04 -4.66
C ALA A 144 0.92 16.80 -4.76
N THR A 145 1.73 17.75 -4.27
CA THR A 145 3.20 17.59 -4.27
C THR A 145 3.64 16.40 -3.42
N ILE A 146 3.01 16.18 -2.27
CA ILE A 146 3.31 15.05 -1.39
C ILE A 146 2.89 13.73 -2.05
N ALA A 147 1.68 13.68 -2.62
CA ALA A 147 1.19 12.50 -3.32
C ALA A 147 2.14 12.09 -4.47
N VAL A 148 2.52 13.02 -5.33
CA VAL A 148 3.47 12.76 -6.42
C VAL A 148 4.83 12.27 -5.90
N ARG A 149 5.37 12.87 -4.83
CA ARG A 149 6.63 12.40 -4.23
C ARG A 149 6.53 10.98 -3.69
N GLN A 150 5.41 10.64 -3.04
CA GLN A 150 5.19 9.29 -2.52
C GLN A 150 5.07 8.26 -3.64
N THR A 151 4.35 8.59 -4.72
CA THR A 151 4.23 7.70 -5.88
C THR A 151 5.59 7.48 -6.54
N ARG A 152 6.40 8.54 -6.71
CA ARG A 152 7.77 8.43 -7.23
C ARG A 152 8.65 7.54 -6.35
N TYR A 153 8.62 7.73 -5.03
CA TYR A 153 9.37 6.91 -4.10
C TYR A 153 8.97 5.43 -4.15
N LYS A 154 7.67 5.14 -4.20
CA LYS A 154 7.16 3.77 -4.42
C LYS A 154 7.68 3.18 -5.73
N ARG A 155 7.65 3.97 -6.80
CA ARG A 155 8.12 3.55 -8.12
C ARG A 155 9.61 3.21 -8.11
N ASP A 156 10.43 4.03 -7.46
CA ASP A 156 11.88 3.80 -7.36
C ASP A 156 12.17 2.48 -6.62
N ILE A 157 11.49 2.22 -5.49
CA ILE A 157 11.58 0.94 -4.78
C ILE A 157 11.13 -0.23 -5.66
N LEU A 158 10.01 -0.08 -6.37
CA LEU A 158 9.50 -1.15 -7.24
C LEU A 158 10.42 -1.43 -8.42
N LEU A 159 11.09 -0.41 -8.97
CA LEU A 159 12.10 -0.60 -10.01
C LEU A 159 13.29 -1.44 -9.50
N GLU A 160 13.74 -1.17 -8.28
CA GLU A 160 14.81 -1.97 -7.64
C GLU A 160 14.33 -3.41 -7.41
N LEU A 161 13.13 -3.61 -6.83
CA LEU A 161 12.57 -4.93 -6.60
C LEU A 161 12.36 -5.73 -7.90
N VAL A 162 11.91 -5.09 -8.98
CA VAL A 162 11.78 -5.73 -10.30
C VAL A 162 13.14 -6.12 -10.85
N SER A 163 14.17 -5.27 -10.70
CA SER A 163 15.53 -5.57 -11.13
C SER A 163 16.08 -6.78 -10.39
N ASP A 164 15.94 -6.83 -9.07
CA ASP A 164 16.46 -7.92 -8.25
C ASP A 164 15.68 -9.22 -8.45
N ALA A 165 14.34 -9.14 -8.58
CA ALA A 165 13.53 -10.29 -8.93
C ALA A 165 13.87 -10.85 -10.33
N ASN A 166 14.21 -9.98 -11.29
CA ASN A 166 14.66 -10.41 -12.63
C ASN A 166 16.02 -11.15 -12.57
N LYS A 167 16.96 -10.65 -11.75
CA LYS A 167 18.24 -11.35 -11.53
C LYS A 167 18.02 -12.71 -10.87
N ALA A 168 17.17 -12.75 -9.83
CA ALA A 168 16.84 -14.01 -9.15
C ALA A 168 16.14 -14.99 -10.09
N LEU A 169 15.24 -14.53 -10.95
CA LEU A 169 14.60 -15.34 -11.98
C LEU A 169 15.61 -15.91 -12.98
N ALA A 170 16.54 -15.10 -13.47
CA ALA A 170 17.60 -15.55 -14.40
C ALA A 170 18.48 -16.63 -13.77
N ILE A 171 18.86 -16.46 -12.49
CA ILE A 171 19.66 -17.45 -11.74
C ILE A 171 18.86 -18.74 -11.55
N ALA A 172 17.60 -18.67 -11.09
CA ALA A 172 16.76 -19.85 -10.88
C ALA A 172 16.53 -20.61 -12.19
N GLN A 173 16.32 -19.88 -13.29
CA GLN A 173 16.15 -20.47 -14.62
C GLN A 173 17.41 -21.14 -15.13
N SER A 174 18.58 -20.53 -14.91
CA SER A 174 19.87 -21.15 -15.25
C SER A 174 20.10 -22.42 -14.44
N ASN A 175 19.91 -22.38 -13.12
CA ASN A 175 20.08 -23.54 -12.24
C ASN A 175 19.14 -24.70 -12.63
N TYR A 176 17.90 -24.42 -12.94
CA TYR A 176 16.94 -25.43 -13.38
C TYR A 176 17.34 -26.03 -14.74
N ASN A 177 17.77 -25.20 -15.69
CA ASN A 177 18.22 -25.66 -17.00
C ASN A 177 19.51 -26.47 -16.89
N ASP A 178 20.50 -26.03 -16.09
CA ASP A 178 21.75 -26.75 -15.87
C ASP A 178 21.50 -28.13 -15.24
N PHE A 179 20.56 -28.19 -14.30
CA PHE A 179 20.11 -29.44 -13.72
C PHE A 179 19.52 -30.38 -14.79
N ARG A 180 18.65 -29.87 -15.65
CA ARG A 180 18.02 -30.63 -16.75
C ARG A 180 19.04 -31.14 -17.77
N LEU A 181 20.05 -30.34 -18.05
CA LEU A 181 21.15 -30.75 -18.97
C LEU A 181 22.05 -31.82 -18.35
N LYS A 182 22.32 -31.75 -17.04
CA LYS A 182 23.15 -32.72 -16.30
C LYS A 182 22.43 -34.03 -16.03
N THR A 183 21.10 -34.00 -15.86
CA THR A 183 20.30 -35.20 -15.66
C THR A 183 19.85 -35.72 -17.01
N ARG A 184 20.13 -37.01 -17.30
CA ARG A 184 19.71 -37.67 -18.57
C ARG A 184 18.18 -37.78 -18.72
N TYR A 185 17.42 -37.35 -17.71
CA TYR A 185 15.96 -37.40 -17.71
C TYR A 185 15.43 -35.99 -17.81
N SER A 186 14.57 -35.74 -18.79
CA SER A 186 13.83 -34.47 -18.93
C SER A 186 12.87 -34.25 -17.77
N ASP A 187 12.36 -35.36 -17.18
CA ASP A 187 11.45 -35.39 -16.06
C ASP A 187 11.80 -36.57 -15.14
N PRO A 188 12.35 -36.31 -13.93
CA PRO A 188 12.69 -37.35 -12.98
C PRO A 188 11.50 -38.17 -12.49
N SER A 189 10.29 -37.61 -12.46
CA SER A 189 9.07 -38.33 -12.06
C SER A 189 8.72 -39.44 -13.06
N PHE A 190 8.96 -39.19 -14.34
CA PHE A 190 8.81 -40.19 -15.40
C PHE A 190 9.83 -41.33 -15.24
N ALA A 191 11.05 -40.99 -14.81
CA ALA A 191 12.09 -42.00 -14.58
C ALA A 191 11.73 -42.94 -13.40
N ILE A 192 11.12 -42.43 -12.34
CA ILE A 192 10.60 -43.26 -11.22
C ILE A 192 9.56 -44.24 -11.73
N GLY A 193 8.61 -43.78 -12.56
CA GLY A 193 7.61 -44.63 -13.19
C GLY A 193 8.22 -45.72 -14.06
N ALA A 194 9.22 -45.39 -14.87
CA ALA A 194 9.90 -46.34 -15.72
C ALA A 194 10.66 -47.42 -14.95
N ILE A 195 11.33 -47.05 -13.84
CA ILE A 195 11.99 -48.02 -12.96
C ILE A 195 10.94 -48.88 -12.23
N GLY A 196 9.85 -48.25 -11.74
CA GLY A 196 8.76 -48.98 -11.09
C GLY A 196 8.14 -50.04 -11.99
N GLN A 197 8.05 -49.80 -13.29
CA GLN A 197 7.56 -50.82 -14.25
C GLN A 197 8.57 -51.91 -14.54
N ARG A 198 9.88 -51.65 -14.49
CA ARG A 198 10.95 -52.63 -14.72
C ARG A 198 11.08 -53.69 -13.61
N ILE A 199 10.79 -53.29 -12.38
CA ILE A 199 10.89 -54.20 -11.21
C ILE A 199 9.99 -55.40 -11.34
N PRO A 200 8.66 -55.26 -11.56
CA PRO A 200 7.77 -56.39 -11.75
C PRO A 200 8.17 -57.29 -12.91
N VAL A 201 8.67 -56.72 -14.04
CA VAL A 201 9.10 -57.47 -15.19
C VAL A 201 10.32 -58.34 -14.85
N LEU A 202 11.32 -57.81 -14.14
CA LEU A 202 12.48 -58.58 -13.69
C LEU A 202 12.07 -59.65 -12.68
N GLN A 203 11.17 -59.36 -11.75
CA GLN A 203 10.65 -60.33 -10.81
C GLN A 203 9.91 -61.48 -11.49
N ALA A 204 9.11 -61.17 -12.52
CA ALA A 204 8.42 -62.19 -13.33
C ALA A 204 9.42 -63.03 -14.12
N ALA A 205 10.48 -62.43 -14.68
CA ALA A 205 11.56 -63.12 -15.39
C ALA A 205 12.34 -64.08 -14.47
N ILE A 206 12.70 -63.62 -13.24
CA ILE A 206 13.33 -64.43 -12.23
C ILE A 206 12.47 -65.64 -11.87
N LYS A 207 11.16 -65.39 -11.63
CA LYS A 207 10.23 -66.45 -11.27
C LYS A 207 10.04 -67.47 -12.41
N ALA A 208 9.98 -67.04 -13.62
CA ALA A 208 9.96 -67.90 -14.82
C ALA A 208 11.21 -68.79 -14.89
N LYS A 209 12.40 -68.21 -14.68
CA LYS A 209 13.64 -68.95 -14.67
C LYS A 209 13.78 -69.91 -13.46
N GLU A 210 13.26 -69.56 -12.31
CA GLU A 210 13.20 -70.45 -11.14
C GLU A 210 12.30 -71.68 -11.42
N VAL A 211 11.19 -71.51 -12.14
CA VAL A 211 10.35 -72.63 -12.58
C VAL A 211 11.09 -73.52 -13.59
N GLU A 212 11.80 -72.94 -14.54
CA GLU A 212 12.66 -73.67 -15.49
C GLU A 212 13.78 -74.47 -14.80
N LEU A 213 14.43 -73.84 -13.79
CA LEU A 213 15.43 -74.51 -12.94
C LEU A 213 14.83 -75.72 -12.21
N ASN A 214 13.64 -75.56 -11.58
CA ASN A 214 12.99 -76.64 -10.87
C ASN A 214 12.62 -77.79 -11.81
N ALA A 215 12.21 -77.52 -13.05
CA ALA A 215 11.97 -78.53 -14.04
C ALA A 215 13.28 -79.26 -14.48
N ALA A 216 14.37 -78.51 -14.69
CA ALA A 216 15.66 -79.06 -15.05
C ALA A 216 16.24 -79.99 -13.94
N ARG A 217 16.04 -79.65 -12.67
CA ARG A 217 16.48 -80.41 -11.48
C ARG A 217 15.78 -81.75 -11.32
N GLN A 218 14.64 -81.96 -12.00
CA GLN A 218 13.97 -83.28 -11.99
C GLN A 218 14.73 -84.31 -12.86
N PHE A 219 15.57 -83.84 -13.82
CA PHE A 219 16.23 -84.70 -14.75
C PHE A 219 17.75 -84.57 -14.76
N ALA A 220 18.32 -83.57 -14.08
CA ALA A 220 19.74 -83.28 -14.10
C ALA A 220 20.22 -82.70 -12.72
N THR A 221 21.49 -82.93 -12.37
CA THR A 221 22.11 -82.33 -11.18
C THR A 221 22.54 -80.90 -11.42
N ASP A 222 22.78 -80.13 -10.39
CA ASP A 222 23.24 -78.75 -10.50
C ASP A 222 24.59 -78.58 -11.20
N ASP A 223 25.37 -79.67 -11.36
CA ASP A 223 26.62 -79.70 -12.10
C ASP A 223 26.45 -79.79 -13.62
N ASN A 224 25.28 -80.05 -14.09
CA ASN A 224 24.99 -80.06 -15.53
C ASN A 224 25.16 -78.64 -16.10
N ILE A 225 25.78 -78.58 -17.28
CA ILE A 225 26.06 -77.31 -17.98
C ILE A 225 24.75 -76.49 -18.19
N SER A 226 23.67 -77.12 -18.55
CA SER A 226 22.37 -76.44 -18.77
C SER A 226 21.78 -75.90 -17.46
N THR A 227 21.87 -76.65 -16.37
CA THR A 227 21.40 -76.24 -15.06
C THR A 227 22.23 -75.05 -14.51
N ARG A 228 23.58 -75.10 -14.68
CA ARG A 228 24.48 -73.99 -14.35
C ARG A 228 24.16 -72.70 -15.12
N GLN A 229 23.84 -72.83 -16.41
CA GLN A 229 23.42 -71.67 -17.24
C GLN A 229 22.15 -70.99 -16.68
N ILE A 230 21.14 -71.79 -16.28
CA ILE A 230 19.92 -71.24 -15.72
C ILE A 230 20.20 -70.55 -14.35
N ILE A 231 21.02 -71.15 -13.51
CA ILE A 231 21.43 -70.55 -12.22
C ILE A 231 22.13 -69.20 -12.49
N ALA A 232 23.10 -69.17 -13.40
CA ALA A 232 23.83 -67.94 -13.76
C ALA A 232 22.90 -66.85 -14.31
N GLN A 233 21.87 -67.23 -15.09
CA GLN A 233 20.86 -66.28 -15.56
C GLN A 233 19.99 -65.71 -14.40
N ILE A 234 19.60 -66.53 -13.47
CA ILE A 234 18.84 -66.13 -12.26
C ILE A 234 19.68 -65.13 -11.44
N ASP A 235 20.96 -65.47 -11.18
CA ASP A 235 21.85 -64.60 -10.41
C ASP A 235 22.06 -63.26 -11.10
N ALA A 236 22.26 -63.23 -12.42
CA ALA A 236 22.37 -62.02 -13.20
C ALA A 236 21.12 -61.15 -13.10
N LEU A 237 19.89 -61.73 -13.21
CA LEU A 237 18.65 -61.02 -13.04
C LEU A 237 18.45 -60.52 -11.61
N LYS A 238 18.82 -61.31 -10.59
CA LYS A 238 18.78 -60.89 -9.17
C LYS A 238 19.76 -59.73 -8.91
N VAL A 239 20.92 -59.74 -9.48
CA VAL A 239 21.89 -58.59 -9.43
C VAL A 239 21.28 -57.34 -10.07
N GLN A 240 20.69 -57.47 -11.28
CA GLN A 240 20.00 -56.34 -11.91
C GLN A 240 18.84 -55.80 -11.05
N LEU A 241 18.02 -56.68 -10.47
CA LEU A 241 16.94 -56.29 -9.59
C LEU A 241 17.46 -55.56 -8.36
N SER A 242 18.47 -56.06 -7.72
CA SER A 242 19.09 -55.47 -6.52
C SER A 242 19.72 -54.10 -6.83
N GLN A 243 20.31 -53.92 -8.02
CA GLN A 243 20.85 -52.64 -8.49
C GLN A 243 19.71 -51.62 -8.69
N LEU A 244 18.59 -52.02 -9.29
CA LEU A 244 17.43 -51.12 -9.46
C LEU A 244 16.78 -50.75 -8.14
N GLN A 245 16.64 -51.71 -7.22
CA GLN A 245 16.04 -51.53 -5.88
C GLN A 245 16.99 -50.84 -4.91
N GLY A 246 18.27 -50.69 -5.27
CA GLY A 246 19.29 -50.07 -4.43
C GLY A 246 18.95 -48.69 -3.97
N SER A 247 19.09 -48.41 -2.68
CA SER A 247 18.92 -47.10 -2.09
C SER A 247 20.17 -46.24 -2.19
N ASP A 248 21.26 -46.76 -2.74
CA ASP A 248 22.52 -45.99 -2.92
C ASP A 248 22.32 -44.89 -3.95
N PRO A 249 22.42 -43.63 -3.54
CA PRO A 249 22.22 -42.49 -4.45
C PRO A 249 23.39 -42.29 -5.45
N LYS A 250 24.50 -43.02 -5.29
CA LYS A 250 25.66 -42.96 -6.18
C LYS A 250 25.61 -44.04 -7.26
N ALA A 251 24.82 -45.10 -7.03
CA ALA A 251 24.72 -46.19 -8.00
C ALA A 251 23.93 -45.77 -9.27
N ASP A 252 24.47 -46.06 -10.42
CA ASP A 252 23.78 -45.81 -11.69
C ASP A 252 22.49 -46.63 -11.77
N ASN A 253 21.39 -45.99 -12.19
CA ASN A 253 20.04 -46.57 -12.34
C ASN A 253 19.36 -47.08 -11.04
N SER A 254 19.84 -46.65 -9.85
CA SER A 254 19.14 -46.97 -8.59
C SER A 254 17.94 -46.08 -8.34
N ILE A 255 16.92 -46.62 -7.64
CA ILE A 255 15.80 -45.83 -7.15
C ILE A 255 16.27 -44.67 -6.27
N GLY A 256 17.27 -44.89 -5.40
CA GLY A 256 17.82 -43.85 -4.54
C GLY A 256 18.37 -42.65 -5.31
N ARG A 257 19.04 -42.88 -6.45
CA ARG A 257 19.50 -41.79 -7.31
C ARG A 257 18.36 -41.02 -7.94
N VAL A 258 17.37 -41.71 -8.48
CA VAL A 258 16.23 -41.07 -9.16
C VAL A 258 15.37 -40.27 -8.17
N VAL A 259 15.15 -40.80 -6.98
CA VAL A 259 14.43 -40.08 -5.90
C VAL A 259 15.18 -38.79 -5.51
N ARG A 260 16.53 -38.86 -5.34
CA ARG A 260 17.32 -37.64 -5.07
C ARG A 260 17.22 -36.64 -6.20
N GLN A 261 17.30 -37.07 -7.45
CA GLN A 261 17.18 -36.21 -8.62
C GLN A 261 15.75 -35.59 -8.71
N SER A 262 14.71 -36.36 -8.40
CA SER A 262 13.33 -35.86 -8.36
C SER A 262 13.17 -34.78 -7.28
N THR A 263 13.65 -35.03 -6.06
CA THR A 263 13.59 -34.04 -4.97
C THR A 263 14.33 -32.75 -5.33
N GLU A 264 15.50 -32.87 -5.98
CA GLU A 264 16.28 -31.69 -6.41
C GLU A 264 15.56 -30.95 -7.56
N ALA A 265 14.98 -31.66 -8.53
CA ALA A 265 14.18 -31.07 -9.58
C ALA A 265 12.99 -30.27 -9.01
N GLU A 266 12.24 -30.88 -8.09
CA GLU A 266 11.10 -30.21 -7.44
C GLU A 266 11.53 -28.97 -6.64
N ARG A 267 12.69 -29.02 -5.98
CA ARG A 267 13.25 -27.85 -5.28
C ARG A 267 13.54 -26.72 -6.26
N LEU A 268 14.24 -26.99 -7.34
CA LEU A 268 14.59 -26.00 -8.36
C LEU A 268 13.38 -25.48 -9.10
N GLU A 269 12.37 -26.31 -9.35
CA GLU A 269 11.11 -25.89 -9.96
C GLU A 269 10.30 -24.98 -9.05
N ARG A 270 10.25 -25.26 -7.74
CA ARG A 270 9.62 -24.35 -6.76
C ARG A 270 10.35 -23.00 -6.70
N GLU A 271 11.71 -23.00 -6.69
CA GLU A 271 12.52 -21.78 -6.72
C GLU A 271 12.24 -20.97 -7.99
N LEU A 272 12.19 -21.60 -9.14
CA LEU A 272 11.89 -20.97 -10.41
C LEU A 272 10.47 -20.39 -10.43
N THR A 273 9.49 -21.14 -9.93
CA THR A 273 8.09 -20.71 -9.85
C THR A 273 7.92 -19.51 -8.91
N LEU A 274 8.60 -19.56 -7.76
CA LEU A 274 8.60 -18.44 -6.82
C LEU A 274 9.24 -17.18 -7.44
N ALA A 275 10.41 -17.32 -8.08
CA ALA A 275 11.11 -16.22 -8.73
C ALA A 275 10.27 -15.60 -9.87
N LYS A 276 9.59 -16.43 -10.69
CA LYS A 276 8.63 -15.97 -11.70
C LYS A 276 7.49 -15.19 -11.09
N SER A 277 6.87 -15.75 -10.05
CA SER A 277 5.74 -15.12 -9.35
C SER A 277 6.12 -13.75 -8.79
N LEU A 278 7.27 -13.64 -8.12
CA LEU A 278 7.75 -12.37 -7.56
C LEU A 278 8.01 -11.34 -8.65
N TYR A 279 8.70 -11.73 -9.73
CA TYR A 279 8.97 -10.83 -10.86
C TYR A 279 7.70 -10.28 -11.48
N TYR A 280 6.72 -11.15 -11.80
CA TYR A 280 5.47 -10.70 -12.42
C TYR A 280 4.61 -9.86 -11.47
N ASN A 281 4.60 -10.16 -10.18
CA ASN A 281 3.87 -9.37 -9.19
C ASN A 281 4.48 -7.97 -9.04
N TYR A 282 5.79 -7.85 -8.86
CA TYR A 282 6.44 -6.55 -8.76
C TYR A 282 6.30 -5.72 -10.03
N ARG A 283 6.39 -6.36 -11.20
CA ARG A 283 6.17 -5.70 -12.48
C ARG A 283 4.73 -5.17 -12.60
N ARG A 284 3.74 -5.94 -12.19
CA ARG A 284 2.33 -5.49 -12.17
C ARG A 284 2.13 -4.30 -11.25
N PHE A 285 2.73 -4.32 -10.06
CA PHE A 285 2.69 -3.19 -9.14
C PHE A 285 3.37 -1.94 -9.73
N LEU A 286 4.50 -2.12 -10.39
CA LEU A 286 5.19 -1.01 -11.08
C LEU A 286 4.33 -0.40 -12.19
N GLU A 287 3.67 -1.22 -12.99
CA GLU A 287 2.73 -0.75 -14.03
C GLU A 287 1.55 0.02 -13.40
N GLY A 288 1.03 -0.45 -12.27
CA GLY A 288 -0.01 0.25 -11.51
C GLY A 288 0.41 1.63 -11.01
N THR A 289 1.67 1.80 -10.56
CA THR A 289 2.16 3.12 -10.10
C THR A 289 2.24 4.15 -11.23
N SER A 290 2.38 3.73 -12.47
CA SER A 290 2.38 4.65 -13.63
C SER A 290 1.02 5.29 -13.85
N VAL A 291 -0.07 4.56 -13.60
CA VAL A 291 -1.43 5.09 -13.65
C VAL A 291 -1.70 5.99 -12.45
N GLU A 292 -1.23 5.58 -11.27
CA GLU A 292 -1.37 6.36 -10.03
C GLU A 292 -0.66 7.73 -10.14
N ASP A 293 0.49 7.81 -10.80
CA ASP A 293 1.24 9.08 -11.00
C ASP A 293 0.44 10.08 -11.85
N LEU A 294 -0.27 9.60 -12.86
CA LEU A 294 -1.13 10.44 -13.71
C LEU A 294 -2.37 10.97 -12.98
N THR A 295 -2.88 10.24 -12.00
CA THR A 295 -4.11 10.56 -11.28
C THR A 295 -3.86 11.23 -9.93
N SER A 296 -2.67 11.12 -9.35
CA SER A 296 -2.35 11.58 -7.99
C SER A 296 -2.54 13.10 -7.79
N ALA A 297 -2.31 13.90 -8.83
CA ALA A 297 -2.56 15.34 -8.78
C ALA A 297 -4.08 15.69 -8.80
N ALA A 298 -4.92 14.79 -9.33
CA ALA A 298 -6.37 14.99 -9.45
C ALA A 298 -7.16 14.51 -8.21
N ASN A 299 -6.49 13.85 -7.27
CA ASN A 299 -7.13 13.17 -6.14
C ASN A 299 -7.59 14.10 -5.00
N ILE A 300 -7.48 15.42 -5.18
CA ILE A 300 -7.98 16.39 -4.23
C ILE A 300 -9.04 17.23 -4.94
N ARG A 301 -10.29 16.99 -4.56
CA ARG A 301 -11.42 17.73 -5.12
C ARG A 301 -11.82 18.87 -4.20
N VAL A 302 -11.89 20.07 -4.77
CA VAL A 302 -12.60 21.18 -4.15
C VAL A 302 -14.09 20.88 -4.34
N LEU A 303 -14.80 20.64 -3.24
CA LEU A 303 -16.25 20.39 -3.25
C LEU A 303 -17.00 21.68 -3.43
N GLU A 304 -16.53 22.72 -2.76
CA GLU A 304 -17.15 24.03 -2.77
C GLU A 304 -16.08 25.10 -2.92
N ASN A 305 -16.23 25.90 -3.97
CA ASN A 305 -15.35 27.03 -4.19
C ASN A 305 -15.53 28.05 -3.04
N PRO A 306 -14.54 28.90 -2.78
CA PRO A 306 -14.66 29.93 -1.78
C PRO A 306 -15.92 30.73 -1.96
N PHE A 307 -16.81 30.67 -0.99
CA PHE A 307 -18.02 31.46 -0.93
C PHE A 307 -17.97 32.42 0.25
N LEU A 308 -18.61 33.56 0.07
CA LEU A 308 -18.75 34.57 1.09
C LEU A 308 -20.14 34.43 1.69
N ASP A 309 -20.19 34.20 2.99
CA ASP A 309 -21.45 34.26 3.74
C ASP A 309 -21.81 35.75 3.91
N THR A 310 -22.88 36.15 3.24
CA THR A 310 -23.39 37.52 3.28
C THR A 310 -24.33 37.78 4.45
N ASP A 311 -24.68 36.73 5.18
CA ASP A 311 -25.52 36.87 6.36
C ASP A 311 -24.74 37.56 7.47
N ARG A 312 -25.37 38.63 7.99
CA ARG A 312 -24.81 39.44 9.06
C ARG A 312 -24.60 38.60 10.33
N GLN A 313 -23.37 38.43 10.73
CA GLN A 313 -23.05 37.76 11.98
C GLN A 313 -23.16 38.76 13.13
N TYR A 314 -24.20 38.57 13.97
CA TYR A 314 -24.40 39.41 15.14
C TYR A 314 -23.47 38.99 16.28
N ARG A 315 -22.79 39.95 16.92
CA ARG A 315 -22.03 39.69 18.12
C ARG A 315 -22.97 39.45 19.29
N MET A 316 -23.03 38.21 19.76
CA MET A 316 -23.89 37.80 20.88
C MET A 316 -23.46 38.42 22.22
N ILE A 317 -22.16 38.69 22.43
CA ILE A 317 -21.66 39.23 23.69
C ILE A 317 -22.24 40.61 24.05
N PRO A 318 -22.17 41.63 23.16
CA PRO A 318 -22.77 42.91 23.46
C PRO A 318 -24.31 42.85 23.58
N LEU A 319 -24.98 41.94 22.89
CA LEU A 319 -26.41 41.71 22.98
C LEU A 319 -26.81 41.14 24.34
N MET A 320 -26.07 40.16 24.88
CA MET A 320 -26.25 39.61 26.21
C MET A 320 -25.98 40.68 27.30
N LEU A 321 -24.97 41.50 27.08
CA LEU A 321 -24.65 42.59 28.00
C LEU A 321 -25.71 43.71 28.01
N ALA A 322 -26.26 44.03 26.83
CA ALA A 322 -27.41 44.97 26.73
C ALA A 322 -28.64 44.44 27.45
N LEU A 323 -28.94 43.14 27.34
CA LEU A 323 -30.05 42.49 28.00
C LEU A 323 -29.87 42.45 29.51
N LEU A 324 -28.65 42.19 29.99
CA LEU A 324 -28.31 42.24 31.44
C LEU A 324 -28.41 43.66 32.01
N LEU A 325 -27.95 44.66 31.26
CA LEU A 325 -28.09 46.06 31.62
C LEU A 325 -29.56 46.52 31.64
N ALA A 326 -30.40 46.01 30.73
CA ALA A 326 -31.83 46.28 30.72
C ALA A 326 -32.56 45.66 31.93
N LEU A 327 -32.09 44.54 32.45
CA LEU A 327 -32.61 43.89 33.66
C LEU A 327 -32.22 44.61 34.94
N LEU A 328 -31.10 45.35 34.92
CA LEU A 328 -30.57 46.09 36.09
C LEU A 328 -31.00 47.57 36.14
N ALA A 329 -31.60 48.09 35.05
CA ALA A 329 -32.09 49.47 34.93
C ALA A 329 -33.43 49.70 35.56
#